data_dd83c2cde1bc33a21607d0662b0071f8
#
_entry.id   dd83c2cde1bc33a21607d0662b0071f8
#
_cell.length_a   1.000
_cell.length_b   1.000
_cell.length_c   1.000
_cell.angle_alpha   90.00
_cell.angle_beta   90.00
_cell.angle_gamma   90.00
#
_symmetry.space_group_name_H-M   'P 1'
#
loop_
_entity.id
_entity.type
_entity.pdbx_description
1 polymer ?
#
loop_
_entity_poly.entity_id
_entity_poly.type
_entity_poly.pdbx_seq_one_letter_code
_entity_poly.pdbx_strand_id
1 'polypeptide(L)'
;MGLSVSRRKPSAEDEPFLLPFCGTARVRYFSLGLILLLWAAIYLASIFVPPLLDDVDTIHAEAAREMVLRHDWVTLYTDGIRYLEKAPLMYWGVAASYELFGVKDWSTRLPLILGVLALLLTVYGLSKHAYGERAGFYSAVVLATSLGPYLFTRFQIPDIIVGLWLTLSAFFFLLSLEQEKPPRWVCWGFAATCALNVLTKSLIGLVFPLGAIFLYLLLTGNLRHILKLRLLSSTLVFLSIAAPWHILAALRNPSQGAVRGFLWFYFVNEQLLRYVGKRVPAGYDTVPLLIFWGLTILWLAPWMVFLPQSIKQVPLRMREFRSQLSSSQRASLFFLIWALVIVGFFSFSTRQEYYTIPAVPALALLIGGWLAKEAASPESESRAGRISSWVLFAIVALGSVIGIALLISSKSAAPGADLADLLQKNPQDYDLSLGHFLDLTPEALGMFRPQLIAAVVSLFVGAGLNLWLRHQRKPEYGNMVLAVMMVALLACVHAAFVTFSPVLSSKQLAQAIAKHYRPGDVIVIDGQYHQASSLNFYLGVRVRVLHEPSGNLWYGSKFPDAPRVFETEASLAQLWSDPGTVFLWTDQDHPKELSGLPHYFLVRSGGKSIFTNRELAP
;
A
#
# COMPACT_ATOMS: atom_id res chain seq x y z
N MET A 1 37.19 -34.79 -47.01
CA MET A 1 37.33 -33.34 -47.20
C MET A 1 36.45 -32.63 -46.17
N GLY A 2 37.07 -32.28 -45.04
CA GLY A 2 36.39 -31.61 -43.93
C GLY A 2 36.51 -30.09 -44.11
N LEU A 3 35.39 -29.38 -44.10
CA LEU A 3 35.32 -27.92 -44.03
C LEU A 3 35.24 -27.50 -42.57
N SER A 4 36.34 -27.01 -42.02
CA SER A 4 36.40 -26.35 -40.71
C SER A 4 35.78 -24.96 -40.83
N VAL A 5 34.59 -24.76 -40.23
CA VAL A 5 34.02 -23.42 -40.03
C VAL A 5 34.74 -22.76 -38.86
N SER A 6 35.66 -21.85 -39.18
CA SER A 6 36.29 -20.95 -38.23
C SER A 6 35.26 -20.00 -37.62
N ARG A 7 34.93 -20.18 -36.35
CA ARG A 7 34.21 -19.16 -35.56
C ARG A 7 35.14 -17.97 -35.31
N ARG A 8 35.00 -16.88 -36.06
CA ARG A 8 35.58 -15.59 -35.70
C ARG A 8 35.07 -15.18 -34.32
N LYS A 9 35.98 -14.96 -33.38
CA LYS A 9 35.68 -14.21 -32.16
C LYS A 9 35.31 -12.78 -32.56
N PRO A 10 34.25 -12.17 -32.00
CA PRO A 10 33.97 -10.75 -32.21
C PRO A 10 35.17 -9.93 -31.69
N SER A 11 35.59 -8.92 -32.43
CA SER A 11 36.63 -7.97 -32.02
C SER A 11 36.07 -7.07 -30.92
N ALA A 12 36.92 -6.63 -30.00
CA ALA A 12 36.58 -5.83 -28.82
C ALA A 12 36.06 -4.40 -29.16
N GLU A 13 35.93 -4.06 -30.44
CA GLU A 13 35.49 -2.73 -30.91
C GLU A 13 33.98 -2.66 -31.28
N ASP A 14 33.26 -3.80 -31.31
CA ASP A 14 31.84 -3.88 -31.69
C ASP A 14 30.90 -4.01 -30.49
N GLU A 15 31.33 -3.82 -29.25
CA GLU A 15 30.42 -3.76 -28.11
C GLU A 15 29.78 -2.37 -28.04
N PRO A 16 28.47 -2.24 -28.36
CA PRO A 16 27.74 -1.02 -28.01
C PRO A 16 27.82 -0.87 -26.49
N PHE A 17 27.88 0.36 -25.99
CA PHE A 17 27.91 0.73 -24.58
C PHE A 17 26.64 0.20 -23.88
N LEU A 18 26.58 -1.11 -23.70
CA LEU A 18 25.51 -1.86 -23.07
C LEU A 18 25.74 -1.79 -21.58
N LEU A 19 24.68 -1.47 -20.85
CA LEU A 19 24.64 -1.75 -19.42
C LEU A 19 25.16 -3.18 -19.22
N PRO A 20 26.12 -3.43 -18.30
CA PRO A 20 26.87 -4.68 -18.22
C PRO A 20 26.01 -5.83 -17.67
N PHE A 21 25.11 -6.41 -18.47
CA PHE A 21 24.22 -7.50 -18.07
C PHE A 21 24.76 -8.92 -18.36
N CYS A 22 26.05 -9.05 -18.64
CA CYS A 22 26.70 -10.36 -18.83
C CYS A 22 27.31 -10.88 -17.53
N GLY A 23 26.65 -11.78 -16.85
CA GLY A 23 27.08 -12.88 -15.96
C GLY A 23 28.20 -12.70 -14.91
N THR A 24 28.72 -11.51 -14.63
CA THR A 24 29.77 -11.29 -13.65
C THR A 24 29.23 -10.76 -12.30
N ALA A 25 29.97 -11.01 -11.22
CA ALA A 25 29.65 -10.46 -9.89
C ALA A 25 29.44 -8.92 -9.96
N ARG A 26 30.19 -8.22 -10.81
CA ARG A 26 30.08 -6.77 -11.03
C ARG A 26 28.69 -6.33 -11.49
N VAL A 27 28.05 -7.07 -12.38
CA VAL A 27 26.69 -6.80 -12.87
C VAL A 27 25.65 -6.91 -11.77
N ARG A 28 25.76 -7.94 -10.95
CA ARG A 28 24.87 -8.14 -9.80
C ARG A 28 24.94 -6.96 -8.83
N TYR A 29 26.12 -6.49 -8.48
CA TYR A 29 26.28 -5.35 -7.58
C TYR A 29 25.74 -4.06 -8.18
N PHE A 30 25.88 -3.87 -9.49
CA PHE A 30 25.31 -2.72 -10.19
C PHE A 30 23.77 -2.74 -10.16
N SER A 31 23.15 -3.89 -10.49
CA SER A 31 21.68 -4.05 -10.42
C SER A 31 21.14 -3.78 -9.02
N LEU A 32 21.77 -4.35 -7.99
CA LEU A 32 21.37 -4.13 -6.60
C LEU A 32 21.57 -2.67 -6.18
N GLY A 33 22.66 -2.02 -6.60
CA GLY A 33 22.91 -0.60 -6.34
C GLY A 33 21.84 0.31 -6.94
N LEU A 34 21.42 0.04 -8.19
CA LEU A 34 20.33 0.80 -8.83
C LEU A 34 18.97 0.56 -8.16
N ILE A 35 18.67 -0.67 -7.76
CA ILE A 35 17.44 -0.98 -7.03
C ILE A 35 17.41 -0.22 -5.69
N LEU A 36 18.54 -0.22 -4.97
CA LEU A 36 18.69 0.51 -3.71
C LEU A 36 18.54 2.03 -3.91
N LEU A 37 19.13 2.56 -4.98
CA LEU A 37 19.02 3.97 -5.34
C LEU A 37 17.57 4.36 -5.68
N LEU A 38 16.85 3.55 -6.48
CA LEU A 38 15.45 3.77 -6.79
C LEU A 38 14.58 3.72 -5.52
N TRP A 39 14.81 2.72 -4.66
CA TRP A 39 14.12 2.64 -3.38
C TRP A 39 14.38 3.88 -2.51
N ALA A 40 15.63 4.31 -2.41
CA ALA A 40 15.98 5.48 -1.61
C ALA A 40 15.35 6.76 -2.18
N ALA A 41 15.40 6.95 -3.50
CA ALA A 41 14.86 8.13 -4.17
C ALA A 41 13.32 8.22 -4.10
N ILE A 42 12.62 7.08 -4.22
CA ILE A 42 11.15 7.06 -4.29
C ILE A 42 10.53 6.91 -2.89
N TYR A 43 11.01 5.95 -2.11
CA TYR A 43 10.35 5.55 -0.87
C TYR A 43 11.00 6.17 0.38
N LEU A 44 12.34 6.07 0.52
CA LEU A 44 13.01 6.60 1.70
C LEU A 44 12.97 8.13 1.76
N ALA A 45 13.21 8.82 0.65
CA ALA A 45 13.15 10.28 0.61
C ALA A 45 11.77 10.84 0.99
N SER A 46 10.70 10.06 0.79
CA SER A 46 9.31 10.48 0.98
C SER A 46 8.72 10.16 2.37
N ILE A 47 9.49 9.65 3.36
CA ILE A 47 8.95 9.32 4.69
C ILE A 47 8.79 10.52 5.61
N PHE A 48 9.50 11.62 5.35
CA PHE A 48 9.55 12.79 6.24
C PHE A 48 8.35 13.71 6.08
N VAL A 49 7.74 13.74 4.91
CA VAL A 49 6.56 14.53 4.55
C VAL A 49 5.66 13.71 3.63
N PRO A 50 4.35 14.00 3.54
CA PRO A 50 3.54 14.88 4.38
C PRO A 50 3.45 14.37 5.84
N PRO A 51 2.74 15.09 6.75
CA PRO A 51 2.42 14.56 8.09
C PRO A 51 1.63 13.25 7.97
N LEU A 52 1.48 12.51 9.08
CA LEU A 52 0.55 11.39 9.13
C LEU A 52 -0.87 11.90 8.94
N LEU A 53 -1.63 11.19 8.14
CA LEU A 53 -3.00 11.54 7.79
C LEU A 53 -3.97 11.06 8.86
N ASP A 54 -5.10 11.71 8.98
CA ASP A 54 -6.22 11.23 9.78
C ASP A 54 -6.68 9.86 9.28
N ASP A 55 -7.44 9.12 10.08
CA ASP A 55 -7.88 7.76 9.85
C ASP A 55 -6.71 6.75 9.83
N VAL A 56 -6.40 6.16 8.69
CA VAL A 56 -5.54 4.97 8.57
C VAL A 56 -4.15 5.19 9.17
N ASP A 57 -3.49 6.34 8.89
CA ASP A 57 -2.12 6.53 9.35
C ASP A 57 -2.04 6.68 10.87
N THR A 58 -2.83 7.62 11.40
CA THR A 58 -2.72 7.99 12.83
C THR A 58 -3.41 7.02 13.75
N ILE A 59 -4.46 6.32 13.32
CA ILE A 59 -5.05 5.21 14.10
C ILE A 59 -4.04 4.07 14.27
N HIS A 60 -3.34 3.69 13.19
CA HIS A 60 -2.35 2.64 13.25
C HIS A 60 -1.08 3.08 14.02
N ALA A 61 -0.68 4.34 13.85
CA ALA A 61 0.43 4.93 14.59
C ALA A 61 0.15 5.00 16.09
N GLU A 62 -1.07 5.44 16.46
CA GLU A 62 -1.52 5.50 17.85
C GLU A 62 -1.61 4.12 18.48
N ALA A 63 -2.12 3.12 17.76
CA ALA A 63 -2.15 1.76 18.27
C ALA A 63 -0.74 1.22 18.60
N ALA A 64 0.26 1.55 17.78
CA ALA A 64 1.65 1.20 18.05
C ALA A 64 2.24 2.03 19.21
N ARG A 65 1.88 3.32 19.34
CA ARG A 65 2.29 4.17 20.44
C ARG A 65 1.74 3.67 21.77
N GLU A 66 0.46 3.34 21.84
CA GLU A 66 -0.16 2.77 23.04
C GLU A 66 0.44 1.41 23.42
N MET A 67 0.85 0.60 22.43
CA MET A 67 1.56 -0.66 22.68
C MET A 67 2.86 -0.42 23.48
N VAL A 68 3.66 0.58 23.10
CA VAL A 68 4.88 0.98 23.81
C VAL A 68 4.55 1.52 25.20
N LEU A 69 3.61 2.48 25.31
CA LEU A 69 3.25 3.13 26.58
C LEU A 69 2.67 2.16 27.61
N ARG A 70 1.90 1.17 27.16
CA ARG A 70 1.28 0.17 28.05
C ARG A 70 2.16 -1.05 28.27
N HIS A 71 3.25 -1.18 27.54
CA HIS A 71 4.06 -2.42 27.50
C HIS A 71 3.20 -3.66 27.15
N ASP A 72 2.12 -3.47 26.37
CA ASP A 72 1.24 -4.55 25.92
C ASP A 72 1.43 -4.83 24.43
N TRP A 73 2.18 -5.88 24.12
CA TRP A 73 2.50 -6.33 22.75
C TRP A 73 1.46 -7.32 22.20
N VAL A 74 0.36 -7.54 22.90
CA VAL A 74 -0.68 -8.52 22.54
C VAL A 74 -1.97 -7.83 22.11
N THR A 75 -2.54 -6.97 22.97
CA THR A 75 -3.78 -6.25 22.69
C THR A 75 -3.46 -4.87 22.14
N LEU A 76 -4.00 -4.55 20.96
CA LEU A 76 -3.92 -3.21 20.40
C LEU A 76 -4.96 -2.29 21.07
N TYR A 77 -4.59 -1.03 21.26
CA TYR A 77 -5.46 0.02 21.77
C TYR A 77 -5.35 1.27 20.90
N THR A 78 -6.43 2.02 20.80
CA THR A 78 -6.48 3.33 20.16
C THR A 78 -7.35 4.23 21.01
N ASP A 79 -6.85 5.38 21.39
CA ASP A 79 -7.49 6.30 22.35
C ASP A 79 -7.90 5.60 23.66
N GLY A 80 -7.12 4.64 24.11
CA GLY A 80 -7.40 3.81 25.28
C GLY A 80 -8.42 2.70 25.07
N ILE A 81 -9.07 2.60 23.93
CA ILE A 81 -10.07 1.59 23.58
C ILE A 81 -9.41 0.43 22.84
N ARG A 82 -9.83 -0.80 23.13
CA ARG A 82 -9.33 -2.02 22.48
C ARG A 82 -9.60 -1.99 20.98
N TYR A 83 -8.55 -2.24 20.19
CA TYR A 83 -8.57 -2.25 18.74
C TYR A 83 -8.31 -3.66 18.20
N LEU A 84 -9.36 -4.49 18.13
CA LEU A 84 -9.25 -5.94 17.96
C LEU A 84 -9.36 -6.43 16.51
N GLU A 85 -9.47 -5.54 15.53
CA GLU A 85 -9.74 -5.90 14.13
C GLU A 85 -8.47 -6.20 13.30
N LYS A 86 -7.28 -5.98 13.84
CA LYS A 86 -6.02 -6.06 13.08
C LYS A 86 -5.04 -7.07 13.65
N ALA A 87 -4.22 -7.63 12.77
CA ALA A 87 -3.10 -8.50 13.10
C ALA A 87 -1.87 -7.69 13.57
N PRO A 88 -0.95 -8.25 14.38
CA PRO A 88 0.00 -7.47 15.16
C PRO A 88 1.30 -7.10 14.43
N LEU A 89 1.72 -7.81 13.37
CA LEU A 89 3.11 -7.76 12.88
C LEU A 89 3.54 -6.35 12.43
N MET A 90 2.65 -5.60 11.76
CA MET A 90 2.94 -4.23 11.36
C MET A 90 3.11 -3.31 12.58
N TYR A 91 2.26 -3.46 13.58
CA TYR A 91 2.30 -2.66 14.82
C TYR A 91 3.53 -2.97 15.64
N TRP A 92 3.95 -4.24 15.71
CA TRP A 92 5.23 -4.62 16.33
C TRP A 92 6.41 -3.93 15.64
N GLY A 93 6.41 -3.86 14.31
CA GLY A 93 7.44 -3.15 13.57
C GLY A 93 7.47 -1.65 13.89
N VAL A 94 6.29 -1.00 13.94
CA VAL A 94 6.18 0.43 14.26
C VAL A 94 6.54 0.68 15.72
N ALA A 95 6.07 -0.14 16.67
CA ALA A 95 6.41 -0.02 18.08
C ALA A 95 7.92 -0.20 18.31
N ALA A 96 8.56 -1.18 17.68
CA ALA A 96 10.02 -1.34 17.74
C ALA A 96 10.77 -0.13 17.17
N SER A 97 10.23 0.47 16.09
CA SER A 97 10.78 1.72 15.53
C SER A 97 10.64 2.90 16.52
N TYR A 98 9.54 2.95 17.27
CA TYR A 98 9.34 3.98 18.30
C TYR A 98 10.26 3.82 19.51
N GLU A 99 10.51 2.61 19.94
CA GLU A 99 11.49 2.32 21.01
C GLU A 99 12.91 2.76 20.61
N LEU A 100 13.28 2.62 19.33
CA LEU A 100 14.62 2.95 18.84
C LEU A 100 14.78 4.45 18.49
N PHE A 101 13.76 5.07 17.91
CA PHE A 101 13.88 6.40 17.29
C PHE A 101 12.92 7.44 17.89
N GLY A 102 12.07 7.05 18.82
CA GLY A 102 10.96 7.88 19.34
C GLY A 102 9.78 7.97 18.38
N VAL A 103 8.65 8.48 18.90
CA VAL A 103 7.40 8.65 18.15
C VAL A 103 7.49 9.84 17.21
N LYS A 104 7.58 9.58 15.91
CA LYS A 104 7.72 10.59 14.85
C LYS A 104 7.04 10.10 13.56
N ASP A 105 6.69 11.01 12.66
CA ASP A 105 6.09 10.68 11.37
C ASP A 105 6.95 9.68 10.57
N TRP A 106 8.25 9.93 10.47
CA TRP A 106 9.15 9.08 9.70
C TRP A 106 9.43 7.72 10.39
N SER A 107 9.50 7.67 11.71
CA SER A 107 9.70 6.41 12.44
C SER A 107 8.46 5.51 12.35
N THR A 108 7.26 6.09 12.21
CA THR A 108 6.02 5.34 11.91
C THR A 108 6.12 4.64 10.55
N ARG A 109 6.61 5.33 9.52
CA ARG A 109 6.69 4.83 8.15
C ARG A 109 7.86 3.90 7.88
N LEU A 110 8.92 4.00 8.68
CA LEU A 110 10.18 3.27 8.45
C LEU A 110 10.00 1.75 8.27
N PRO A 111 9.24 1.02 9.11
CA PRO A 111 9.07 -0.42 8.95
C PRO A 111 8.40 -0.79 7.62
N LEU A 112 7.40 -0.03 7.18
CA LEU A 112 6.73 -0.25 5.91
C LEU A 112 7.70 -0.05 4.72
N ILE A 113 8.51 1.00 4.76
CA ILE A 113 9.48 1.31 3.70
C ILE A 113 10.61 0.29 3.64
N LEU A 114 11.05 -0.24 4.79
CA LEU A 114 11.98 -1.38 4.83
C LEU A 114 11.33 -2.66 4.27
N GLY A 115 10.02 -2.85 4.51
CA GLY A 115 9.23 -3.90 3.87
C GLY A 115 9.21 -3.79 2.35
N VAL A 116 9.11 -2.56 1.80
CA VAL A 116 9.24 -2.31 0.36
C VAL A 116 10.61 -2.74 -0.15
N LEU A 117 11.69 -2.35 0.52
CA LEU A 117 13.04 -2.78 0.11
C LEU A 117 13.16 -4.30 0.09
N ALA A 118 12.71 -4.96 1.15
CA ALA A 118 12.71 -6.42 1.23
C ALA A 118 11.90 -7.06 0.09
N LEU A 119 10.74 -6.49 -0.25
CA LEU A 119 9.92 -6.93 -1.38
C LEU A 119 10.65 -6.76 -2.72
N LEU A 120 11.28 -5.61 -2.98
CA LEU A 120 12.03 -5.36 -4.21
C LEU A 120 13.19 -6.35 -4.38
N LEU A 121 13.94 -6.60 -3.29
CA LEU A 121 15.04 -7.57 -3.29
C LEU A 121 14.53 -9.01 -3.48
N THR A 122 13.38 -9.35 -2.91
CA THR A 122 12.76 -10.67 -3.08
C THR A 122 12.27 -10.88 -4.51
N VAL A 123 11.60 -9.87 -5.09
CA VAL A 123 11.17 -9.88 -6.50
C VAL A 123 12.36 -9.99 -7.44
N TYR A 124 13.44 -9.23 -7.18
CA TYR A 124 14.68 -9.37 -7.92
C TYR A 124 15.23 -10.81 -7.84
N GLY A 125 15.33 -11.38 -6.63
CA GLY A 125 15.85 -12.72 -6.41
C GLY A 125 15.01 -13.80 -7.10
N LEU A 126 13.68 -13.74 -6.94
CA LEU A 126 12.73 -14.68 -7.54
C LEU A 126 12.75 -14.59 -9.08
N SER A 127 12.70 -13.40 -9.64
CA SER A 127 12.74 -13.21 -11.09
C SER A 127 14.09 -13.60 -11.69
N LYS A 128 15.19 -13.30 -10.99
CA LYS A 128 16.52 -13.77 -11.36
C LYS A 128 16.59 -15.29 -11.41
N HIS A 129 16.02 -15.96 -10.43
CA HIS A 129 15.96 -17.41 -10.38
C HIS A 129 15.13 -18.01 -11.54
N ALA A 130 13.99 -17.40 -11.85
CA ALA A 130 13.05 -17.88 -12.87
C ALA A 130 13.48 -17.57 -14.31
N TYR A 131 14.09 -16.39 -14.55
CA TYR A 131 14.32 -15.84 -15.89
C TYR A 131 15.72 -15.29 -16.13
N GLY A 132 16.57 -15.23 -15.10
CA GLY A 132 17.94 -14.69 -15.18
C GLY A 132 18.09 -13.26 -14.65
N GLU A 133 19.34 -12.79 -14.58
CA GLU A 133 19.75 -11.55 -13.92
C GLU A 133 19.02 -10.29 -14.44
N ARG A 134 18.93 -10.16 -15.76
CA ARG A 134 18.27 -9.03 -16.43
C ARG A 134 16.79 -8.94 -16.06
N ALA A 135 16.11 -10.08 -15.99
CA ALA A 135 14.72 -10.15 -15.60
C ALA A 135 14.52 -9.77 -14.12
N GLY A 136 15.45 -10.21 -13.24
CA GLY A 136 15.48 -9.80 -11.84
C GLY A 136 15.50 -8.28 -11.70
N PHE A 137 16.41 -7.63 -12.40
CA PHE A 137 16.51 -6.16 -12.41
C PHE A 137 15.22 -5.49 -12.91
N TYR A 138 14.72 -5.89 -14.08
CA TYR A 138 13.52 -5.27 -14.64
C TYR A 138 12.27 -5.50 -13.77
N SER A 139 12.09 -6.67 -13.19
CA SER A 139 10.96 -6.93 -12.30
C SER A 139 10.97 -6.01 -11.07
N ALA A 140 12.14 -5.79 -10.48
CA ALA A 140 12.30 -4.87 -9.36
C ALA A 140 12.06 -3.42 -9.78
N VAL A 141 12.55 -2.99 -10.96
CA VAL A 141 12.31 -1.65 -11.52
C VAL A 141 10.82 -1.44 -11.81
N VAL A 142 10.16 -2.40 -12.46
CA VAL A 142 8.71 -2.37 -12.72
C VAL A 142 7.94 -2.18 -11.42
N LEU A 143 8.24 -2.98 -10.40
CA LEU A 143 7.54 -2.89 -9.12
C LEU A 143 7.84 -1.57 -8.40
N ALA A 144 9.11 -1.14 -8.35
CA ALA A 144 9.51 0.08 -7.65
C ALA A 144 8.90 1.35 -8.25
N THR A 145 8.69 1.35 -9.57
CA THR A 145 8.21 2.52 -10.32
C THR A 145 6.74 2.38 -10.77
N SER A 146 6.02 1.35 -10.32
CA SER A 146 4.58 1.23 -10.52
C SER A 146 3.80 2.16 -9.59
N LEU A 147 2.68 2.71 -10.08
CA LEU A 147 1.89 3.70 -9.37
C LEU A 147 1.30 3.15 -8.06
N GLY A 148 0.67 1.97 -8.08
CA GLY A 148 -0.02 1.39 -6.93
C GLY A 148 0.88 1.15 -5.72
N PRO A 149 2.03 0.46 -5.83
CA PRO A 149 2.96 0.26 -4.72
C PRO A 149 3.39 1.57 -4.06
N TYR A 150 3.63 2.62 -4.84
CA TYR A 150 3.94 3.93 -4.29
C TYR A 150 2.77 4.55 -3.53
N LEU A 151 1.59 4.65 -4.15
CA LEU A 151 0.41 5.27 -3.54
C LEU A 151 0.06 4.61 -2.20
N PHE A 152 0.00 3.27 -2.17
CA PHE A 152 -0.40 2.52 -0.98
C PHE A 152 0.73 2.27 0.03
N THR A 153 1.89 2.88 -0.16
CA THR A 153 2.91 3.07 0.88
C THR A 153 2.87 4.48 1.48
N ARG A 154 2.00 5.37 0.95
CA ARG A 154 1.72 6.67 1.59
C ARG A 154 0.74 6.56 2.75
N PHE A 155 0.00 5.46 2.76
CA PHE A 155 -0.91 5.08 3.85
C PHE A 155 -0.29 3.94 4.66
N GLN A 156 -0.50 3.95 5.97
CA GLN A 156 0.05 2.95 6.89
C GLN A 156 -0.76 1.64 6.83
N ILE A 157 -0.82 1.00 5.65
CA ILE A 157 -1.53 -0.26 5.40
C ILE A 157 -0.57 -1.42 5.13
N PRO A 158 -0.91 -2.65 5.55
CA PRO A 158 0.00 -3.79 5.50
C PRO A 158 0.13 -4.47 4.12
N ASP A 159 -0.59 -4.04 3.09
CA ASP A 159 -0.76 -4.77 1.83
C ASP A 159 0.54 -5.01 1.06
N ILE A 160 1.49 -4.09 1.13
CA ILE A 160 2.84 -4.27 0.58
C ILE A 160 3.60 -5.37 1.32
N ILE A 161 3.45 -5.46 2.64
CA ILE A 161 4.09 -6.50 3.46
C ILE A 161 3.43 -7.86 3.17
N VAL A 162 2.11 -7.89 2.95
CA VAL A 162 1.42 -9.09 2.42
C VAL A 162 2.03 -9.53 1.09
N GLY A 163 2.28 -8.58 0.18
CA GLY A 163 2.98 -8.83 -1.09
C GLY A 163 4.38 -9.42 -0.91
N LEU A 164 5.14 -8.96 0.09
CA LEU A 164 6.45 -9.52 0.45
C LEU A 164 6.35 -10.99 0.85
N TRP A 165 5.46 -11.32 1.79
CA TRP A 165 5.32 -12.70 2.27
C TRP A 165 4.78 -13.62 1.18
N LEU A 166 3.88 -13.15 0.31
CA LEU A 166 3.42 -13.90 -0.84
C LEU A 166 4.55 -14.18 -1.85
N THR A 167 5.40 -13.18 -2.10
CA THR A 167 6.55 -13.33 -3.02
C THR A 167 7.55 -14.35 -2.47
N LEU A 168 7.83 -14.30 -1.16
CA LEU A 168 8.69 -15.30 -0.50
C LEU A 168 8.05 -16.69 -0.50
N SER A 169 6.75 -16.79 -0.22
CA SER A 169 6.01 -18.07 -0.30
C SER A 169 6.09 -18.67 -1.72
N ALA A 170 5.90 -17.82 -2.74
CA ALA A 170 6.04 -18.21 -4.14
C ALA A 170 7.46 -18.70 -4.45
N PHE A 171 8.47 -18.03 -3.93
CA PHE A 171 9.86 -18.42 -4.12
C PHE A 171 10.15 -19.80 -3.51
N PHE A 172 9.79 -20.01 -2.25
CA PHE A 172 9.95 -21.31 -1.60
C PHE A 172 9.17 -22.43 -2.31
N PHE A 173 7.96 -22.12 -2.76
CA PHE A 173 7.17 -23.11 -3.51
C PHE A 173 7.84 -23.49 -4.84
N LEU A 174 8.30 -22.51 -5.64
CA LEU A 174 8.97 -22.80 -6.90
C LEU A 174 10.28 -23.59 -6.68
N LEU A 175 11.06 -23.25 -5.65
CA LEU A 175 12.24 -24.03 -5.25
C LEU A 175 11.87 -25.48 -4.88
N SER A 176 10.70 -25.71 -4.25
CA SER A 176 10.24 -27.04 -3.91
C SER A 176 9.94 -27.90 -5.13
N LEU A 177 9.55 -27.29 -6.26
CA LEU A 177 9.26 -28.01 -7.51
C LEU A 177 10.51 -28.49 -8.25
N GLU A 178 11.69 -27.98 -7.92
CA GLU A 178 12.95 -28.31 -8.60
C GLU A 178 13.58 -29.60 -8.10
N GLN A 179 13.17 -30.07 -6.95
CA GLN A 179 13.75 -31.24 -6.31
C GLN A 179 12.70 -32.32 -6.05
N GLU A 180 13.07 -33.55 -6.26
CA GLU A 180 12.19 -34.69 -5.97
C GLU A 180 11.83 -34.75 -4.49
N LYS A 181 12.77 -34.43 -3.60
CA LYS A 181 12.59 -34.33 -2.14
C LYS A 181 13.05 -32.94 -1.66
N PRO A 182 12.14 -31.97 -1.56
CA PRO A 182 12.49 -30.61 -1.14
C PRO A 182 13.20 -30.60 0.22
N PRO A 183 14.28 -29.80 0.38
CA PRO A 183 15.00 -29.70 1.64
C PRO A 183 14.10 -29.06 2.73
N ARG A 184 14.39 -29.39 3.98
CA ARG A 184 13.57 -28.93 5.14
C ARG A 184 13.44 -27.40 5.16
N TRP A 185 14.53 -26.67 4.93
CA TRP A 185 14.53 -25.20 4.99
C TRP A 185 13.59 -24.56 3.96
N VAL A 186 13.39 -25.17 2.78
CA VAL A 186 12.42 -24.70 1.78
C VAL A 186 10.99 -24.85 2.29
N CYS A 187 10.64 -26.04 2.84
CA CYS A 187 9.31 -26.31 3.36
C CYS A 187 9.00 -25.47 4.60
N TRP A 188 9.98 -25.33 5.50
CA TRP A 188 9.84 -24.51 6.71
C TRP A 188 9.82 -23.02 6.40
N GLY A 189 10.62 -22.56 5.43
CA GLY A 189 10.58 -21.18 4.93
C GLY A 189 9.22 -20.82 4.35
N PHE A 190 8.63 -21.73 3.55
CA PHE A 190 7.25 -21.57 3.07
C PHE A 190 6.25 -21.45 4.23
N ALA A 191 6.31 -22.34 5.21
CA ALA A 191 5.42 -22.33 6.36
C ALA A 191 5.59 -21.05 7.21
N ALA A 192 6.83 -20.62 7.44
CA ALA A 192 7.15 -19.42 8.18
C ALA A 192 6.62 -18.15 7.48
N THR A 193 6.79 -18.05 6.16
CA THR A 193 6.26 -16.89 5.40
C THR A 193 4.73 -16.85 5.40
N CYS A 194 4.04 -17.98 5.35
CA CYS A 194 2.59 -18.04 5.53
C CYS A 194 2.18 -17.59 6.94
N ALA A 195 2.91 -18.02 7.98
CA ALA A 195 2.63 -17.63 9.37
C ALA A 195 2.83 -16.13 9.59
N LEU A 196 3.92 -15.55 9.09
CA LEU A 196 4.18 -14.10 9.13
C LEU A 196 3.11 -13.32 8.35
N ASN A 197 2.64 -13.87 7.24
CA ASN A 197 1.56 -13.25 6.48
C ASN A 197 0.22 -13.26 7.25
N VAL A 198 -0.09 -14.34 7.96
CA VAL A 198 -1.25 -14.39 8.87
C VAL A 198 -1.12 -13.37 10.00
N LEU A 199 0.06 -13.18 10.59
CA LEU A 199 0.33 -12.14 11.58
C LEU A 199 0.34 -10.73 10.98
N THR A 200 0.38 -10.58 9.65
CA THR A 200 0.31 -9.29 8.94
C THR A 200 -1.14 -8.89 8.62
N LYS A 201 -1.93 -9.80 8.04
CA LYS A 201 -3.30 -9.47 7.58
C LYS A 201 -4.27 -10.66 7.71
N SER A 202 -4.14 -11.47 8.75
CA SER A 202 -5.06 -12.55 9.08
C SER A 202 -5.14 -13.68 8.03
N LEU A 203 -6.32 -14.33 7.90
CA LEU A 203 -6.50 -15.57 7.11
C LEU A 203 -6.13 -15.45 5.63
N ILE A 204 -6.24 -14.28 5.02
CA ILE A 204 -5.81 -14.10 3.62
C ILE A 204 -4.33 -14.40 3.41
N GLY A 205 -3.52 -14.23 4.46
CA GLY A 205 -2.11 -14.61 4.47
C GLY A 205 -1.86 -16.10 4.26
N LEU A 206 -2.84 -16.95 4.50
CA LEU A 206 -2.80 -18.39 4.25
C LEU A 206 -3.62 -18.78 3.01
N VAL A 207 -4.79 -18.16 2.83
CA VAL A 207 -5.72 -18.48 1.74
C VAL A 207 -5.09 -18.24 0.38
N PHE A 208 -4.40 -17.11 0.18
CA PHE A 208 -3.82 -16.78 -1.12
C PHE A 208 -2.67 -17.69 -1.54
N PRO A 209 -1.63 -17.94 -0.72
CA PRO A 209 -0.56 -18.85 -1.14
C PRO A 209 -1.06 -20.27 -1.32
N LEU A 210 -1.91 -20.79 -0.42
CA LEU A 210 -2.45 -22.13 -0.55
C LEU A 210 -3.40 -22.25 -1.75
N GLY A 211 -4.25 -21.26 -2.00
CA GLY A 211 -5.15 -21.23 -3.15
C GLY A 211 -4.38 -21.22 -4.48
N ALA A 212 -3.34 -20.39 -4.59
CA ALA A 212 -2.49 -20.32 -5.79
C ALA A 212 -1.75 -21.63 -6.02
N ILE A 213 -1.18 -22.23 -4.97
CA ILE A 213 -0.47 -23.51 -5.05
C ILE A 213 -1.43 -24.65 -5.41
N PHE A 214 -2.57 -24.72 -4.74
CA PHE A 214 -3.58 -25.75 -5.02
C PHE A 214 -4.05 -25.68 -6.48
N LEU A 215 -4.39 -24.49 -6.97
CA LEU A 215 -4.85 -24.31 -8.35
C LEU A 215 -3.74 -24.64 -9.36
N TYR A 216 -2.50 -24.22 -9.09
CA TYR A 216 -1.35 -24.56 -9.93
C TYR A 216 -1.14 -26.08 -10.00
N LEU A 217 -1.11 -26.77 -8.86
CA LEU A 217 -0.88 -28.22 -8.80
C LEU A 217 -2.05 -29.02 -9.41
N LEU A 218 -3.28 -28.52 -9.28
CA LEU A 218 -4.46 -29.10 -9.91
C LEU A 218 -4.35 -29.01 -11.45
N LEU A 219 -4.05 -27.83 -11.98
CA LEU A 219 -3.93 -27.61 -13.43
C LEU A 219 -2.78 -28.41 -14.04
N THR A 220 -1.64 -28.49 -13.34
CA THR A 220 -0.48 -29.25 -13.81
C THR A 220 -0.58 -30.77 -13.54
N GLY A 221 -1.64 -31.23 -12.87
CA GLY A 221 -1.84 -32.65 -12.53
C GLY A 221 -0.88 -33.17 -11.46
N ASN A 222 -0.25 -32.31 -10.67
CA ASN A 222 0.80 -32.66 -9.72
C ASN A 222 0.37 -32.50 -8.24
N LEU A 223 -0.88 -32.73 -7.90
CA LEU A 223 -1.41 -32.58 -6.53
C LEU A 223 -0.62 -33.35 -5.47
N ARG A 224 -0.04 -34.52 -5.86
CA ARG A 224 0.80 -35.33 -4.95
C ARG A 224 2.03 -34.56 -4.42
N HIS A 225 2.44 -33.48 -5.09
CA HIS A 225 3.55 -32.64 -4.62
C HIS A 225 3.29 -32.01 -3.23
N ILE A 226 2.03 -31.78 -2.87
CA ILE A 226 1.65 -31.29 -1.53
C ILE A 226 2.23 -32.19 -0.42
N LEU A 227 2.22 -33.50 -0.62
CA LEU A 227 2.76 -34.46 0.36
C LEU A 227 4.28 -34.35 0.52
N LYS A 228 4.99 -33.80 -0.48
CA LYS A 228 6.44 -33.57 -0.44
C LYS A 228 6.81 -32.35 0.42
N LEU A 229 5.87 -31.44 0.71
CA LEU A 229 6.09 -30.23 1.51
C LEU A 229 6.19 -30.50 3.02
N ARG A 230 6.42 -31.75 3.43
CA ARG A 230 6.64 -32.14 4.84
C ARG A 230 5.56 -31.60 5.77
N LEU A 231 4.30 -31.84 5.43
CA LEU A 231 3.11 -31.22 6.05
C LEU A 231 3.18 -31.14 7.58
N LEU A 232 3.52 -32.22 8.27
CA LEU A 232 3.55 -32.20 9.75
C LEU A 232 4.55 -31.18 10.30
N SER A 233 5.81 -31.22 9.86
CA SER A 233 6.83 -30.30 10.36
C SER A 233 6.59 -28.86 9.89
N SER A 234 6.06 -28.66 8.69
CA SER A 234 5.68 -27.34 8.17
C SER A 234 4.50 -26.74 8.95
N THR A 235 3.49 -27.56 9.30
CA THR A 235 2.39 -27.12 10.17
C THR A 235 2.88 -26.77 11.58
N LEU A 236 3.83 -27.51 12.14
CA LEU A 236 4.42 -27.18 13.44
C LEU A 236 5.16 -25.84 13.39
N VAL A 237 5.96 -25.58 12.33
CA VAL A 237 6.61 -24.27 12.14
C VAL A 237 5.58 -23.15 11.99
N PHE A 238 4.55 -23.36 11.17
CA PHE A 238 3.46 -22.37 11.02
C PHE A 238 2.79 -22.06 12.35
N LEU A 239 2.38 -23.07 13.09
CA LEU A 239 1.69 -22.91 14.37
C LEU A 239 2.59 -22.29 15.45
N SER A 240 3.89 -22.65 15.50
CA SER A 240 4.82 -22.07 16.47
C SER A 240 5.00 -20.55 16.30
N ILE A 241 4.80 -20.02 15.08
CA ILE A 241 4.91 -18.60 14.78
C ILE A 241 3.55 -17.90 14.90
N ALA A 242 2.49 -18.46 14.29
CA ALA A 242 1.20 -17.78 14.20
C ALA A 242 0.34 -17.96 15.47
N ALA A 243 0.32 -19.15 16.09
CA ALA A 243 -0.62 -19.45 17.16
C ALA A 243 -0.38 -18.67 18.47
N PRO A 244 0.86 -18.41 18.94
CA PRO A 244 1.09 -17.78 20.25
C PRO A 244 0.34 -16.45 20.40
N TRP A 245 0.45 -15.55 19.42
CA TRP A 245 -0.26 -14.27 19.52
C TRP A 245 -1.79 -14.45 19.50
N HIS A 246 -2.33 -15.30 18.63
CA HIS A 246 -3.77 -15.52 18.54
C HIS A 246 -4.34 -16.12 19.84
N ILE A 247 -3.60 -17.04 20.47
CA ILE A 247 -3.99 -17.62 21.76
C ILE A 247 -3.96 -16.55 22.85
N LEU A 248 -2.88 -15.77 22.95
CA LEU A 248 -2.75 -14.72 23.95
C LEU A 248 -3.80 -13.62 23.75
N ALA A 249 -4.07 -13.21 22.52
CA ALA A 249 -5.11 -12.24 22.21
C ALA A 249 -6.51 -12.74 22.60
N ALA A 250 -6.79 -14.03 22.36
CA ALA A 250 -8.05 -14.64 22.79
C ALA A 250 -8.20 -14.71 24.31
N LEU A 251 -7.12 -15.09 25.03
CA LEU A 251 -7.13 -15.18 26.49
C LEU A 251 -7.27 -13.81 27.16
N ARG A 252 -6.64 -12.76 26.60
CA ARG A 252 -6.72 -11.40 27.15
C ARG A 252 -8.02 -10.67 26.82
N ASN A 253 -8.70 -11.10 25.76
CA ASN A 253 -9.95 -10.47 25.29
C ASN A 253 -11.07 -11.52 25.17
N PRO A 254 -11.47 -12.17 26.30
CA PRO A 254 -12.51 -13.18 26.30
C PRO A 254 -13.90 -12.57 26.07
N SER A 255 -14.91 -13.40 25.89
CA SER A 255 -16.31 -12.96 25.89
C SER A 255 -16.69 -12.43 27.28
N GLN A 256 -17.35 -11.27 27.33
CA GLN A 256 -17.79 -10.63 28.58
C GLN A 256 -19.21 -10.07 28.41
N GLY A 257 -20.17 -10.61 29.12
CA GLY A 257 -21.57 -10.19 28.98
C GLY A 257 -22.07 -10.32 27.54
N ALA A 258 -22.48 -9.22 26.94
CA ALA A 258 -22.94 -9.17 25.54
C ALA A 258 -21.80 -9.14 24.49
N VAL A 259 -20.55 -8.94 24.94
CA VAL A 259 -19.38 -8.88 24.04
C VAL A 259 -18.87 -10.28 23.77
N ARG A 260 -18.82 -10.68 22.48
CA ARG A 260 -18.43 -12.04 22.08
C ARG A 260 -16.92 -12.34 22.12
N GLY A 261 -16.07 -11.36 22.49
CA GLY A 261 -14.62 -11.51 22.60
C GLY A 261 -13.87 -11.52 21.26
N PHE A 262 -12.52 -11.63 21.38
CA PHE A 262 -11.60 -11.52 20.24
C PHE A 262 -11.85 -12.55 19.14
N LEU A 263 -12.00 -13.84 19.46
CA LEU A 263 -12.11 -14.88 18.44
C LEU A 263 -13.30 -14.65 17.50
N TRP A 264 -14.45 -14.30 18.06
CA TRP A 264 -15.62 -14.02 17.24
C TRP A 264 -15.40 -12.76 16.40
N PHE A 265 -14.92 -11.67 17.01
CA PHE A 265 -14.77 -10.41 16.30
C PHE A 265 -13.73 -10.52 15.20
N TYR A 266 -12.55 -11.07 15.51
CA TYR A 266 -11.43 -11.15 14.57
C TYR A 266 -11.67 -12.15 13.43
N PHE A 267 -12.16 -13.38 13.73
CA PHE A 267 -12.32 -14.42 12.71
C PHE A 267 -13.70 -14.43 12.06
N VAL A 268 -14.76 -14.22 12.82
CA VAL A 268 -16.11 -14.27 12.26
C VAL A 268 -16.50 -12.92 11.67
N ASN A 269 -16.44 -11.83 12.44
CA ASN A 269 -16.87 -10.52 11.97
C ASN A 269 -15.93 -9.95 10.89
N GLU A 270 -14.62 -9.88 11.17
CA GLU A 270 -13.65 -9.22 10.30
C GLU A 270 -13.21 -10.07 9.11
N GLN A 271 -13.44 -11.39 9.11
CA GLN A 271 -13.10 -12.25 7.99
C GLN A 271 -14.36 -12.77 7.26
N LEU A 272 -15.19 -13.57 7.94
CA LEU A 272 -16.32 -14.23 7.27
C LEU A 272 -17.45 -13.25 6.95
N LEU A 273 -17.92 -12.48 7.94
CA LEU A 273 -19.03 -11.55 7.73
C LEU A 273 -18.62 -10.39 6.80
N ARG A 274 -17.37 -9.92 6.90
CA ARG A 274 -16.83 -8.93 5.98
C ARG A 274 -16.78 -9.46 4.54
N TYR A 275 -16.35 -10.70 4.33
CA TYR A 275 -16.30 -11.32 3.01
C TYR A 275 -17.68 -11.36 2.34
N VAL A 276 -18.75 -11.67 3.10
CA VAL A 276 -20.13 -11.71 2.59
C VAL A 276 -20.88 -10.39 2.70
N GLY A 277 -20.21 -9.27 3.04
CA GLY A 277 -20.83 -7.95 3.15
C GLY A 277 -21.75 -7.74 4.35
N LYS A 278 -21.60 -8.55 5.42
CA LYS A 278 -22.42 -8.52 6.65
C LYS A 278 -21.64 -8.13 7.91
N ARG A 279 -20.49 -7.46 7.76
CA ARG A 279 -19.68 -6.96 8.88
C ARG A 279 -20.47 -5.98 9.75
N VAL A 280 -20.22 -5.99 11.05
CA VAL A 280 -20.82 -5.06 12.03
C VAL A 280 -19.67 -4.40 12.83
N PRO A 281 -19.65 -3.04 12.92
CA PRO A 281 -20.49 -2.09 12.19
C PRO A 281 -20.26 -2.17 10.67
N ALA A 282 -21.18 -1.64 9.89
CA ALA A 282 -21.01 -1.58 8.44
C ALA A 282 -19.67 -0.88 8.12
N GLY A 283 -18.95 -1.40 7.15
CA GLY A 283 -17.69 -0.81 6.70
C GLY A 283 -17.93 0.21 5.57
N TYR A 284 -16.83 0.61 4.94
CA TYR A 284 -16.85 1.44 3.74
C TYR A 284 -17.59 0.75 2.59
N ASP A 285 -18.17 1.51 1.68
CA ASP A 285 -18.83 1.01 0.48
C ASP A 285 -17.86 0.20 -0.40
N THR A 286 -18.44 -0.74 -1.12
CA THR A 286 -17.68 -1.64 -1.96
C THR A 286 -17.43 -1.00 -3.33
N VAL A 287 -16.17 -0.87 -3.73
CA VAL A 287 -15.78 -0.39 -5.06
C VAL A 287 -16.46 -1.21 -6.16
N PRO A 288 -17.12 -0.59 -7.15
CA PRO A 288 -17.74 -1.28 -8.27
C PRO A 288 -16.76 -2.19 -9.01
N LEU A 289 -17.23 -3.38 -9.44
CA LEU A 289 -16.37 -4.45 -9.96
C LEU A 289 -15.50 -4.02 -11.17
N LEU A 290 -16.07 -3.27 -12.11
CA LEU A 290 -15.33 -2.80 -13.30
C LEU A 290 -14.25 -1.78 -12.93
N ILE A 291 -14.54 -0.90 -11.97
CA ILE A 291 -13.57 0.06 -11.44
C ILE A 291 -12.44 -0.70 -10.73
N PHE A 292 -12.77 -1.69 -9.90
CA PHE A 292 -11.80 -2.52 -9.21
C PHE A 292 -10.82 -3.24 -10.17
N TRP A 293 -11.32 -3.79 -11.29
CA TRP A 293 -10.46 -4.39 -12.31
C TRP A 293 -9.64 -3.34 -13.07
N GLY A 294 -10.24 -2.21 -13.40
CA GLY A 294 -9.53 -1.08 -14.01
C GLY A 294 -8.39 -0.57 -13.14
N LEU A 295 -8.64 -0.40 -11.85
CA LEU A 295 -7.64 0.01 -10.86
C LEU A 295 -6.51 -1.03 -10.73
N THR A 296 -6.82 -2.34 -10.77
CA THR A 296 -5.80 -3.39 -10.76
C THR A 296 -4.78 -3.22 -11.89
N ILE A 297 -5.25 -2.84 -13.08
CA ILE A 297 -4.40 -2.57 -14.24
C ILE A 297 -3.67 -1.23 -14.04
N LEU A 298 -4.37 -0.20 -13.57
CA LEU A 298 -3.82 1.14 -13.35
C LEU A 298 -2.69 1.14 -12.31
N TRP A 299 -2.76 0.29 -11.28
CA TRP A 299 -1.70 0.18 -10.27
C TRP A 299 -0.35 -0.27 -10.84
N LEU A 300 -0.35 -0.86 -12.04
CA LEU A 300 0.86 -1.22 -12.79
C LEU A 300 1.35 -0.12 -13.74
N ALA A 301 0.67 1.04 -13.81
CA ALA A 301 1.08 2.11 -14.71
C ALA A 301 2.54 2.53 -14.46
N PRO A 302 3.33 2.77 -15.52
CA PRO A 302 3.02 2.73 -16.95
C PRO A 302 3.20 1.32 -17.57
N TRP A 303 3.68 0.35 -16.80
CA TRP A 303 4.12 -0.98 -17.25
C TRP A 303 2.96 -1.87 -17.70
N MET A 304 1.72 -1.53 -17.35
CA MET A 304 0.49 -2.25 -17.73
C MET A 304 0.38 -2.53 -19.23
N VAL A 305 0.92 -1.66 -20.08
CA VAL A 305 0.85 -1.82 -21.55
C VAL A 305 1.64 -3.02 -22.08
N PHE A 306 2.58 -3.53 -21.27
CA PHE A 306 3.35 -4.73 -21.59
C PHE A 306 2.73 -6.02 -21.02
N LEU A 307 1.68 -5.91 -20.21
CA LEU A 307 1.03 -7.07 -19.58
C LEU A 307 0.45 -8.05 -20.61
N PRO A 308 -0.24 -7.61 -21.71
CA PRO A 308 -0.74 -8.53 -22.72
C PRO A 308 0.37 -9.36 -23.37
N GLN A 309 1.54 -8.75 -23.59
CA GLN A 309 2.68 -9.45 -24.18
C GLN A 309 3.31 -10.45 -23.19
N SER A 310 3.34 -10.09 -21.91
CA SER A 310 3.84 -10.96 -20.86
C SER A 310 2.95 -12.20 -20.67
N ILE A 311 1.61 -12.02 -20.72
CA ILE A 311 0.64 -13.11 -20.61
C ILE A 311 0.73 -14.06 -21.81
N LYS A 312 0.98 -13.55 -23.04
CA LYS A 312 1.16 -14.42 -24.22
C LYS A 312 2.31 -15.42 -24.10
N GLN A 313 3.29 -15.18 -23.19
CA GLN A 313 4.39 -16.10 -22.95
C GLN A 313 4.05 -17.20 -21.93
N VAL A 314 2.92 -17.07 -21.25
CA VAL A 314 2.45 -18.08 -20.31
C VAL A 314 1.87 -19.25 -21.11
N PRO A 315 2.22 -20.51 -20.77
CA PRO A 315 1.60 -21.68 -21.39
C PRO A 315 0.13 -21.74 -20.93
N LEU A 316 -0.82 -21.41 -21.81
CA LEU A 316 -2.26 -21.33 -21.45
C LEU A 316 -3.09 -22.52 -21.98
N ARG A 317 -2.52 -23.38 -22.83
CA ARG A 317 -3.26 -24.51 -23.37
C ARG A 317 -3.26 -25.68 -22.39
N MET A 318 -4.40 -26.34 -22.18
CA MET A 318 -4.55 -27.48 -21.26
C MET A 318 -3.53 -28.61 -21.52
N ARG A 319 -3.15 -28.84 -22.78
CA ARG A 319 -2.10 -29.83 -23.13
C ARG A 319 -0.72 -29.40 -22.64
N GLU A 320 -0.44 -28.08 -22.61
CA GLU A 320 0.84 -27.52 -22.18
C GLU A 320 1.01 -27.67 -20.67
N PHE A 321 -0.04 -27.50 -19.85
CA PHE A 321 0.04 -27.64 -18.40
C PHE A 321 0.51 -29.01 -17.94
N ARG A 322 0.19 -30.05 -18.70
CA ARG A 322 0.55 -31.45 -18.38
C ARG A 322 1.80 -31.93 -19.10
N SER A 323 2.44 -31.09 -19.91
CA SER A 323 3.73 -31.36 -20.55
C SER A 323 4.89 -31.05 -19.59
N GLN A 324 6.11 -31.40 -20.01
CA GLN A 324 7.32 -30.99 -19.26
C GLN A 324 7.56 -29.48 -19.46
N LEU A 325 7.03 -28.66 -18.52
CA LEU A 325 7.26 -27.22 -18.51
C LEU A 325 8.71 -26.91 -18.11
N SER A 326 9.34 -25.97 -18.81
CA SER A 326 10.62 -25.40 -18.38
C SER A 326 10.47 -24.66 -17.05
N SER A 327 11.57 -24.37 -16.34
CA SER A 327 11.54 -23.62 -15.08
C SER A 327 10.85 -22.24 -15.24
N SER A 328 11.18 -21.53 -16.32
CA SER A 328 10.57 -20.21 -16.63
C SER A 328 9.07 -20.32 -16.96
N GLN A 329 8.62 -21.36 -17.66
CA GLN A 329 7.21 -21.58 -17.95
C GLN A 329 6.41 -21.92 -16.68
N ARG A 330 6.98 -22.75 -15.79
CA ARG A 330 6.39 -23.05 -14.47
C ARG A 330 6.21 -21.78 -13.64
N ALA A 331 7.23 -20.94 -13.58
CA ALA A 331 7.19 -19.68 -12.87
C ALA A 331 6.13 -18.73 -13.46
N SER A 332 6.12 -18.54 -14.79
CA SER A 332 5.14 -17.69 -15.48
C SER A 332 3.70 -18.13 -15.22
N LEU A 333 3.43 -19.43 -15.31
CA LEU A 333 2.10 -19.98 -15.03
C LEU A 333 1.70 -19.73 -13.56
N PHE A 334 2.61 -19.97 -12.63
CA PHE A 334 2.35 -19.76 -11.20
C PHE A 334 2.08 -18.28 -10.89
N PHE A 335 2.84 -17.35 -11.44
CA PHE A 335 2.63 -15.91 -11.23
C PHE A 335 1.29 -15.44 -11.76
N LEU A 336 0.88 -15.92 -12.92
CA LEU A 336 -0.45 -15.61 -13.45
C LEU A 336 -1.57 -16.16 -12.55
N ILE A 337 -1.44 -17.41 -12.11
CA ILE A 337 -2.42 -18.03 -11.20
C ILE A 337 -2.48 -17.28 -9.88
N TRP A 338 -1.35 -16.89 -9.30
CA TRP A 338 -1.32 -16.07 -8.08
C TRP A 338 -2.10 -14.77 -8.26
N ALA A 339 -1.82 -14.00 -9.31
CA ALA A 339 -2.56 -12.76 -9.57
C ALA A 339 -4.06 -13.01 -9.74
N LEU A 340 -4.45 -14.03 -10.50
CA LEU A 340 -5.85 -14.39 -10.75
C LEU A 340 -6.58 -14.86 -9.48
N VAL A 341 -5.91 -15.59 -8.59
CA VAL A 341 -6.50 -16.02 -7.31
C VAL A 341 -6.86 -14.80 -6.45
N ILE A 342 -5.99 -13.79 -6.35
CA ILE A 342 -6.27 -12.59 -5.56
C ILE A 342 -7.39 -11.76 -6.17
N VAL A 343 -7.29 -11.45 -7.47
CA VAL A 343 -8.29 -10.64 -8.17
C VAL A 343 -9.65 -11.37 -8.17
N GLY A 344 -9.65 -12.69 -8.42
CA GLY A 344 -10.85 -13.51 -8.37
C GLY A 344 -11.48 -13.54 -6.99
N PHE A 345 -10.69 -13.76 -5.92
CA PHE A 345 -11.20 -13.79 -4.55
C PHE A 345 -11.94 -12.49 -4.19
N PHE A 346 -11.32 -11.34 -4.44
CA PHE A 346 -11.95 -10.06 -4.13
C PHE A 346 -13.06 -9.66 -5.12
N SER A 347 -13.14 -10.27 -6.30
CA SER A 347 -14.29 -10.07 -7.19
C SER A 347 -15.61 -10.58 -6.61
N PHE A 348 -15.55 -11.53 -5.68
CA PHE A 348 -16.71 -12.11 -4.97
C PHE A 348 -16.87 -11.64 -3.52
N SER A 349 -16.11 -10.60 -3.09
CA SER A 349 -16.12 -10.07 -1.74
C SER A 349 -16.34 -8.56 -1.73
N THR A 350 -16.34 -7.95 -0.53
CA THR A 350 -16.20 -6.50 -0.40
C THR A 350 -14.85 -6.06 -0.98
N ARG A 351 -14.84 -4.95 -1.70
CA ARG A 351 -13.67 -4.47 -2.46
C ARG A 351 -13.26 -3.08 -1.99
N GLN A 352 -11.94 -2.91 -1.85
CA GLN A 352 -11.29 -1.61 -1.70
C GLN A 352 -10.23 -1.48 -2.79
N GLU A 353 -9.83 -0.26 -3.13
CA GLU A 353 -8.93 0.01 -4.27
C GLU A 353 -7.59 -0.70 -4.15
N TYR A 354 -7.08 -0.86 -2.93
CA TYR A 354 -5.76 -1.43 -2.63
C TYR A 354 -5.75 -2.95 -2.44
N TYR A 355 -6.90 -3.64 -2.45
CA TYR A 355 -6.95 -5.08 -2.20
C TYR A 355 -6.21 -5.91 -3.26
N THR A 356 -5.97 -5.36 -4.44
CA THR A 356 -5.18 -6.02 -5.49
C THR A 356 -3.68 -5.80 -5.40
N ILE A 357 -3.19 -4.92 -4.50
CA ILE A 357 -1.76 -4.66 -4.33
C ILE A 357 -0.93 -5.93 -4.12
N PRO A 358 -1.37 -6.95 -3.35
CA PRO A 358 -0.63 -8.21 -3.23
C PRO A 358 -0.52 -9.03 -4.53
N ALA A 359 -1.26 -8.70 -5.60
CA ALA A 359 -1.11 -9.31 -6.93
C ALA A 359 -0.07 -8.59 -7.80
N VAL A 360 0.23 -7.33 -7.51
CA VAL A 360 1.15 -6.48 -8.31
C VAL A 360 2.55 -7.10 -8.43
N PRO A 361 3.18 -7.69 -7.38
CA PRO A 361 4.47 -8.35 -7.52
C PRO A 361 4.46 -9.50 -8.55
N ALA A 362 3.39 -10.31 -8.59
CA ALA A 362 3.26 -11.39 -9.57
C ALA A 362 3.21 -10.85 -11.01
N LEU A 363 2.47 -9.77 -11.23
CA LEU A 363 2.36 -9.12 -12.54
C LEU A 363 3.67 -8.42 -12.94
N ALA A 364 4.38 -7.82 -11.98
CA ALA A 364 5.70 -7.23 -12.19
C ALA A 364 6.75 -8.28 -12.57
N LEU A 365 6.69 -9.48 -11.98
CA LEU A 365 7.55 -10.62 -12.34
C LEU A 365 7.31 -11.07 -13.79
N LEU A 366 6.06 -11.16 -14.23
CA LEU A 366 5.71 -11.47 -15.63
C LEU A 366 6.21 -10.41 -16.61
N ILE A 367 5.98 -9.14 -16.30
CA ILE A 367 6.40 -8.00 -17.14
C ILE A 367 7.93 -7.94 -17.23
N GLY A 368 8.63 -8.04 -16.10
CA GLY A 368 10.09 -8.02 -16.07
C GLY A 368 10.73 -9.16 -16.84
N GLY A 369 10.14 -10.37 -16.77
CA GLY A 369 10.55 -11.52 -17.60
C GLY A 369 10.41 -11.24 -19.10
N TRP A 370 9.29 -10.63 -19.51
CA TRP A 370 9.08 -10.24 -20.91
C TRP A 370 10.03 -9.13 -21.37
N LEU A 371 10.22 -8.08 -20.56
CA LEU A 371 11.13 -6.98 -20.88
C LEU A 371 12.58 -7.47 -21.04
N ALA A 372 13.00 -8.43 -20.23
CA ALA A 372 14.33 -9.04 -20.34
C ALA A 372 14.50 -9.83 -21.63
N LYS A 373 13.46 -10.54 -22.06
CA LYS A 373 13.46 -11.29 -23.32
C LYS A 373 13.49 -10.34 -24.51
N GLU A 374 12.68 -9.26 -24.50
CA GLU A 374 12.71 -8.23 -25.53
C GLU A 374 14.09 -7.59 -25.65
N ALA A 375 14.73 -7.26 -24.54
CA ALA A 375 16.05 -6.66 -24.51
C ALA A 375 17.16 -7.63 -25.00
N ALA A 376 16.98 -8.95 -24.80
CA ALA A 376 17.92 -9.96 -25.29
C ALA A 376 17.80 -10.25 -26.78
N SER A 377 16.61 -10.05 -27.38
CA SER A 377 16.31 -10.38 -28.78
C SER A 377 15.47 -9.27 -29.42
N PRO A 378 16.01 -8.05 -29.58
CA PRO A 378 15.24 -6.89 -30.01
C PRO A 378 14.59 -7.06 -31.40
N GLU A 379 15.15 -7.91 -32.26
CA GLU A 379 14.62 -8.15 -33.61
C GLU A 379 13.32 -8.96 -33.60
N SER A 380 13.24 -10.00 -32.77
CA SER A 380 12.07 -10.89 -32.70
C SER A 380 10.88 -10.27 -31.93
N GLU A 381 11.15 -9.52 -30.87
CA GLU A 381 10.13 -8.97 -29.96
C GLU A 381 9.85 -7.47 -30.20
N SER A 382 10.65 -6.78 -31.03
CA SER A 382 10.58 -5.33 -31.21
C SER A 382 9.22 -4.82 -31.74
N ARG A 383 8.48 -5.63 -32.51
CA ARG A 383 7.13 -5.25 -32.99
C ARG A 383 6.13 -5.18 -31.84
N ALA A 384 6.14 -6.15 -30.94
CA ALA A 384 5.24 -6.20 -29.80
C ALA A 384 5.50 -5.05 -28.83
N GLY A 385 6.76 -4.79 -28.49
CA GLY A 385 7.15 -3.68 -27.62
C GLY A 385 6.85 -2.31 -28.24
N ARG A 386 7.01 -2.15 -29.56
CA ARG A 386 6.60 -0.91 -30.25
C ARG A 386 5.11 -0.68 -30.20
N ILE A 387 4.30 -1.71 -30.41
CA ILE A 387 2.83 -1.61 -30.28
C ILE A 387 2.45 -1.17 -28.86
N SER A 388 3.01 -1.83 -27.83
CA SER A 388 2.77 -1.43 -26.43
C SER A 388 3.20 0.01 -26.16
N SER A 389 4.32 0.46 -26.72
CA SER A 389 4.79 1.85 -26.56
C SER A 389 3.93 2.86 -27.30
N TRP A 390 3.36 2.50 -28.46
CA TRP A 390 2.36 3.32 -29.14
C TRP A 390 1.08 3.45 -28.32
N VAL A 391 0.60 2.36 -27.73
CA VAL A 391 -0.55 2.37 -26.82
C VAL A 391 -0.27 3.28 -25.62
N LEU A 392 0.90 3.15 -25.00
CA LEU A 392 1.31 4.02 -23.89
C LEU A 392 1.34 5.49 -24.33
N PHE A 393 1.97 5.80 -25.46
CA PHE A 393 2.06 7.16 -25.96
C PHE A 393 0.68 7.75 -26.25
N ALA A 394 -0.23 6.97 -26.85
CA ALA A 394 -1.61 7.41 -27.09
C ALA A 394 -2.37 7.71 -25.78
N ILE A 395 -2.25 6.85 -24.77
CA ILE A 395 -2.84 7.07 -23.44
C ILE A 395 -2.26 8.35 -22.80
N VAL A 396 -0.93 8.50 -22.84
CA VAL A 396 -0.26 9.67 -22.26
C VAL A 396 -0.58 10.94 -23.04
N ALA A 397 -0.65 10.89 -24.37
CA ALA A 397 -1.03 12.04 -25.19
C ALA A 397 -2.47 12.51 -24.87
N LEU A 398 -3.41 11.58 -24.74
CA LEU A 398 -4.78 11.88 -24.30
C LEU A 398 -4.78 12.48 -22.89
N GLY A 399 -4.07 11.86 -21.94
CA GLY A 399 -3.92 12.39 -20.57
C GLY A 399 -3.27 13.78 -20.54
N SER A 400 -2.29 14.04 -21.44
CA SER A 400 -1.66 15.35 -21.57
C SER A 400 -2.61 16.41 -22.10
N VAL A 401 -3.48 16.07 -23.07
CA VAL A 401 -4.54 16.98 -23.55
C VAL A 401 -5.49 17.34 -22.41
N ILE A 402 -5.92 16.35 -21.61
CA ILE A 402 -6.75 16.57 -20.43
C ILE A 402 -6.01 17.45 -19.40
N GLY A 403 -4.75 17.13 -19.12
CA GLY A 403 -3.93 17.91 -18.19
C GLY A 403 -3.74 19.36 -18.61
N ILE A 404 -3.53 19.62 -19.91
CA ILE A 404 -3.46 20.96 -20.49
C ILE A 404 -4.81 21.68 -20.38
N ALA A 405 -5.92 21.01 -20.65
CA ALA A 405 -7.26 21.57 -20.49
C ALA A 405 -7.53 21.97 -19.03
N LEU A 406 -7.14 21.12 -18.07
CA LEU A 406 -7.20 21.43 -16.64
C LEU A 406 -6.31 22.62 -16.27
N LEU A 407 -5.10 22.71 -16.82
CA LEU A 407 -4.21 23.87 -16.62
C LEU A 407 -4.81 25.19 -17.14
N ILE A 408 -5.44 25.14 -18.30
CA ILE A 408 -6.11 26.31 -18.90
C ILE A 408 -7.34 26.72 -18.07
N SER A 409 -8.12 25.75 -17.59
CA SER A 409 -9.30 26.03 -16.75
C SER A 409 -8.95 26.45 -15.33
N SER A 410 -7.74 26.15 -14.85
CA SER A 410 -7.32 26.48 -13.49
C SER A 410 -7.20 27.98 -13.27
N LYS A 411 -7.60 28.47 -12.10
CA LYS A 411 -7.49 29.88 -11.69
C LYS A 411 -6.52 30.01 -10.52
N SER A 412 -5.91 31.18 -10.36
CA SER A 412 -5.06 31.44 -9.22
C SER A 412 -5.92 31.58 -7.96
N ALA A 413 -5.60 30.81 -6.92
CA ALA A 413 -6.20 30.98 -5.61
C ALA A 413 -5.73 32.32 -4.98
N ALA A 414 -6.54 32.89 -4.10
CA ALA A 414 -6.12 34.06 -3.33
C ALA A 414 -4.91 33.71 -2.43
N PRO A 415 -3.96 34.63 -2.21
CA PRO A 415 -2.87 34.39 -1.28
C PRO A 415 -3.40 34.01 0.11
N GLY A 416 -2.95 32.87 0.65
CA GLY A 416 -3.36 32.38 1.97
C GLY A 416 -4.72 31.68 2.01
N ALA A 417 -5.36 31.41 0.86
CA ALA A 417 -6.61 30.64 0.82
C ALA A 417 -6.40 29.22 1.37
N ASP A 418 -7.32 28.76 2.21
CA ASP A 418 -7.35 27.36 2.62
C ASP A 418 -7.86 26.49 1.46
N LEU A 419 -7.10 25.41 1.14
CA LEU A 419 -7.48 24.51 0.06
C LEU A 419 -8.89 23.92 0.27
N ALA A 420 -9.26 23.64 1.51
CA ALA A 420 -10.59 23.06 1.80
C ALA A 420 -11.75 23.96 1.43
N ASP A 421 -11.57 25.30 1.52
CA ASP A 421 -12.60 26.28 1.13
C ASP A 421 -12.80 26.35 -0.38
N LEU A 422 -11.83 25.82 -1.12
CA LEU A 422 -11.83 25.77 -2.57
C LEU A 422 -12.34 24.44 -3.13
N LEU A 423 -12.64 23.45 -2.29
CA LEU A 423 -13.16 22.15 -2.72
C LEU A 423 -14.69 22.18 -2.84
N GLN A 424 -15.23 21.43 -3.81
CA GLN A 424 -16.65 21.08 -3.82
C GLN A 424 -16.89 20.03 -2.74
N LYS A 425 -17.56 20.39 -1.67
CA LYS A 425 -17.90 19.45 -0.59
C LYS A 425 -19.01 18.50 -1.06
N ASN A 426 -18.65 17.31 -1.55
CA ASN A 426 -19.55 16.20 -1.81
C ASN A 426 -19.27 15.07 -0.79
N PRO A 427 -19.84 15.12 0.43
CA PRO A 427 -19.54 14.13 1.47
C PRO A 427 -19.87 12.69 1.10
N GLN A 428 -20.70 12.48 0.08
CA GLN A 428 -21.14 11.15 -0.39
C GLN A 428 -20.09 10.44 -1.28
N ASP A 429 -19.09 11.16 -1.79
CA ASP A 429 -18.09 10.62 -2.72
C ASP A 429 -16.76 10.23 -2.04
N TYR A 430 -16.64 10.39 -0.72
CA TYR A 430 -15.40 10.21 0.04
C TYR A 430 -15.10 8.77 0.48
N ASP A 431 -15.95 7.82 0.10
CA ASP A 431 -15.73 6.40 0.38
C ASP A 431 -14.54 5.78 -0.37
N LEU A 432 -13.99 6.49 -1.36
CA LEU A 432 -12.78 6.13 -2.07
C LEU A 432 -11.60 6.96 -1.54
N SER A 433 -10.49 6.31 -1.21
CA SER A 433 -9.25 6.96 -0.73
C SER A 433 -8.73 8.07 -1.66
N LEU A 434 -9.16 8.08 -2.91
CA LEU A 434 -8.81 9.05 -3.95
C LEU A 434 -10.02 9.90 -4.41
N GLY A 435 -11.18 9.75 -3.77
CA GLY A 435 -12.42 10.47 -4.15
C GLY A 435 -12.27 11.99 -4.10
N HIS A 436 -11.50 12.51 -3.17
CA HIS A 436 -11.22 13.94 -3.02
C HIS A 436 -10.60 14.64 -4.23
N PHE A 437 -9.97 13.90 -5.15
CA PHE A 437 -9.47 14.47 -6.40
C PHE A 437 -10.59 14.90 -7.35
N LEU A 438 -11.81 14.41 -7.17
CA LEU A 438 -12.98 14.80 -7.97
C LEU A 438 -13.60 16.11 -7.48
N ASP A 439 -13.23 16.59 -6.29
CA ASP A 439 -13.77 17.80 -5.68
C ASP A 439 -13.00 19.08 -6.07
N LEU A 440 -11.96 18.96 -6.89
CA LEU A 440 -11.09 20.06 -7.25
C LEU A 440 -11.83 21.09 -8.14
N THR A 441 -12.11 22.25 -7.58
CA THR A 441 -12.56 23.42 -8.36
C THR A 441 -11.42 24.00 -9.21
N PRO A 442 -11.70 24.89 -10.19
CA PRO A 442 -10.66 25.59 -10.93
C PRO A 442 -9.65 26.33 -10.04
N GLU A 443 -10.09 26.92 -8.94
CA GLU A 443 -9.27 27.62 -7.96
C GLU A 443 -8.40 26.65 -7.15
N ALA A 444 -8.97 25.53 -6.65
CA ALA A 444 -8.24 24.47 -5.98
C ALA A 444 -7.19 23.87 -6.92
N LEU A 445 -7.55 23.59 -8.17
CA LEU A 445 -6.63 23.09 -9.18
C LEU A 445 -5.46 24.02 -9.44
N GLY A 446 -5.66 25.33 -9.26
CA GLY A 446 -4.62 26.36 -9.35
C GLY A 446 -3.46 26.15 -8.39
N MET A 447 -3.70 25.57 -7.21
CA MET A 447 -2.67 25.26 -6.21
C MET A 447 -1.75 24.11 -6.65
N PHE A 448 -2.19 23.28 -7.60
CA PHE A 448 -1.45 22.13 -8.11
C PHE A 448 -0.80 22.38 -9.48
N ARG A 449 -0.82 23.62 -10.00
CA ARG A 449 -0.25 23.93 -11.33
C ARG A 449 1.19 23.46 -11.53
N PRO A 450 2.15 23.70 -10.60
CA PRO A 450 3.53 23.24 -10.80
C PRO A 450 3.63 21.73 -10.93
N GLN A 451 2.92 20.98 -10.08
CA GLN A 451 2.91 19.53 -10.09
C GLN A 451 2.27 18.99 -11.38
N LEU A 452 1.16 19.59 -11.81
CA LEU A 452 0.45 19.20 -13.03
C LEU A 452 1.29 19.49 -14.28
N ILE A 453 1.96 20.64 -14.39
CA ILE A 453 2.87 20.96 -15.50
C ILE A 453 4.01 19.94 -15.54
N ALA A 454 4.68 19.69 -14.41
CA ALA A 454 5.79 18.75 -14.33
C ALA A 454 5.35 17.32 -14.67
N ALA A 455 4.16 16.89 -14.23
CA ALA A 455 3.58 15.58 -14.57
C ALA A 455 3.31 15.46 -16.07
N VAL A 456 2.63 16.44 -16.68
CA VAL A 456 2.32 16.44 -18.13
C VAL A 456 3.62 16.39 -18.95
N VAL A 457 4.60 17.23 -18.62
CA VAL A 457 5.88 17.28 -19.33
C VAL A 457 6.64 15.96 -19.18
N SER A 458 6.78 15.45 -17.96
CA SER A 458 7.53 14.20 -17.71
C SER A 458 6.90 13.01 -18.40
N LEU A 459 5.56 12.88 -18.36
CA LEU A 459 4.84 11.81 -19.02
C LEU A 459 4.97 11.88 -20.55
N PHE A 460 4.71 13.06 -21.14
CA PHE A 460 4.73 13.22 -22.59
C PHE A 460 6.15 13.01 -23.15
N VAL A 461 7.15 13.63 -22.55
CA VAL A 461 8.55 13.47 -22.97
C VAL A 461 9.02 12.03 -22.76
N GLY A 462 8.74 11.44 -21.60
CA GLY A 462 9.17 10.09 -21.30
C GLY A 462 8.54 9.02 -22.19
N ALA A 463 7.22 9.10 -22.43
CA ALA A 463 6.54 8.19 -23.34
C ALA A 463 7.00 8.38 -24.81
N GLY A 464 7.22 9.61 -25.24
CA GLY A 464 7.74 9.93 -26.57
C GLY A 464 9.16 9.38 -26.78
N LEU A 465 10.07 9.61 -25.82
CA LEU A 465 11.43 9.09 -25.86
C LEU A 465 11.46 7.55 -25.82
N ASN A 466 10.62 6.92 -24.99
CA ASN A 466 10.50 5.46 -24.97
C ASN A 466 10.06 4.93 -26.34
N LEU A 467 9.05 5.55 -26.97
CA LEU A 467 8.56 5.16 -28.29
C LEU A 467 9.67 5.32 -29.35
N TRP A 468 10.37 6.44 -29.36
CA TRP A 468 11.47 6.72 -30.27
C TRP A 468 12.61 5.71 -30.10
N LEU A 469 13.06 5.42 -28.87
CA LEU A 469 14.10 4.44 -28.58
C LEU A 469 13.73 3.03 -29.03
N ARG A 470 12.47 2.62 -28.88
CA ARG A 470 12.02 1.32 -29.40
C ARG A 470 11.95 1.27 -30.92
N HIS A 471 11.71 2.40 -31.61
CA HIS A 471 11.85 2.49 -33.05
C HIS A 471 13.31 2.33 -33.49
N GLN A 472 14.24 2.83 -32.68
CA GLN A 472 15.69 2.64 -32.87
C GLN A 472 16.18 1.23 -32.43
N ARG A 473 15.28 0.31 -32.08
CA ARG A 473 15.59 -1.04 -31.58
C ARG A 473 16.45 -1.04 -30.31
N LYS A 474 16.25 -0.04 -29.44
CA LYS A 474 16.95 0.12 -28.15
C LYS A 474 15.98 0.00 -26.96
N PRO A 475 15.31 -1.18 -26.77
CA PRO A 475 14.30 -1.33 -25.73
C PRO A 475 14.85 -1.15 -24.31
N GLU A 476 16.12 -1.48 -24.06
CA GLU A 476 16.77 -1.32 -22.76
C GLU A 476 16.76 0.14 -22.29
N TYR A 477 17.15 1.06 -23.16
CA TYR A 477 17.12 2.49 -22.88
C TYR A 477 15.67 3.00 -22.74
N GLY A 478 14.74 2.48 -23.55
CA GLY A 478 13.32 2.77 -23.42
C GLY A 478 12.77 2.41 -22.05
N ASN A 479 13.15 1.24 -21.51
CA ASN A 479 12.76 0.82 -20.16
C ASN A 479 13.32 1.75 -19.07
N MET A 480 14.57 2.21 -19.21
CA MET A 480 15.17 3.16 -18.26
C MET A 480 14.50 4.53 -18.33
N VAL A 481 14.17 5.00 -19.52
CA VAL A 481 13.41 6.25 -19.70
C VAL A 481 12.06 6.18 -19.00
N LEU A 482 11.34 5.05 -19.13
CA LEU A 482 10.07 4.86 -18.41
C LEU A 482 10.25 4.87 -16.89
N ALA A 483 11.31 4.25 -16.38
CA ALA A 483 11.61 4.28 -14.96
C ALA A 483 11.89 5.70 -14.46
N VAL A 484 12.71 6.48 -15.18
CA VAL A 484 13.00 7.88 -14.84
C VAL A 484 11.76 8.77 -14.95
N MET A 485 10.96 8.59 -16.00
CA MET A 485 9.65 9.24 -16.15
C MET A 485 8.77 9.02 -14.91
N MET A 486 8.72 7.77 -14.43
CA MET A 486 7.92 7.45 -13.25
C MET A 486 8.49 8.03 -11.97
N VAL A 487 9.83 8.05 -11.79
CA VAL A 487 10.42 8.75 -10.64
C VAL A 487 9.99 10.22 -10.61
N ALA A 488 10.00 10.90 -11.75
CA ALA A 488 9.54 12.28 -11.86
C ALA A 488 8.03 12.41 -11.57
N LEU A 489 7.20 11.53 -12.13
CA LEU A 489 5.76 11.52 -11.87
C LEU A 489 5.45 11.28 -10.39
N LEU A 490 6.10 10.28 -9.77
CA LEU A 490 5.90 9.96 -8.36
C LEU A 490 6.35 11.10 -7.44
N ALA A 491 7.39 11.87 -7.82
CA ALA A 491 7.75 13.09 -7.13
C ALA A 491 6.67 14.18 -7.24
N CYS A 492 6.02 14.33 -8.42
CA CYS A 492 4.87 15.23 -8.59
C CYS A 492 3.67 14.78 -7.73
N VAL A 493 3.37 13.48 -7.69
CA VAL A 493 2.33 12.91 -6.83
C VAL A 493 2.65 13.16 -5.35
N HIS A 494 3.90 12.97 -4.95
CA HIS A 494 4.34 13.27 -3.58
C HIS A 494 4.12 14.76 -3.22
N ALA A 495 4.54 15.68 -4.09
CA ALA A 495 4.34 17.11 -3.89
C ALA A 495 2.84 17.47 -3.82
N ALA A 496 1.99 16.80 -4.61
CA ALA A 496 0.54 16.96 -4.53
C ALA A 496 -0.02 16.50 -3.18
N PHE A 497 0.44 15.35 -2.65
CA PHE A 497 0.07 14.91 -1.28
C PHE A 497 0.49 15.91 -0.21
N VAL A 498 1.68 16.52 -0.33
CA VAL A 498 2.14 17.55 0.61
C VAL A 498 1.22 18.78 0.55
N THR A 499 0.85 19.23 -0.65
CA THR A 499 -0.09 20.36 -0.84
C THR A 499 -1.47 20.06 -0.28
N PHE A 500 -1.95 18.80 -0.42
CA PHE A 500 -3.28 18.38 0.03
C PHE A 500 -3.33 18.02 1.52
N SER A 501 -2.20 17.85 2.19
CA SER A 501 -2.11 17.31 3.54
C SER A 501 -2.86 18.08 4.63
N PRO A 502 -3.05 19.41 4.59
CA PRO A 502 -3.86 20.11 5.59
C PRO A 502 -5.32 19.64 5.63
N VAL A 503 -5.88 19.26 4.47
CA VAL A 503 -7.25 18.71 4.38
C VAL A 503 -7.32 17.30 5.02
N LEU A 504 -6.25 16.52 4.88
CA LEU A 504 -6.21 15.12 5.31
C LEU A 504 -5.61 14.91 6.71
N SER A 505 -5.12 15.95 7.40
CA SER A 505 -4.46 15.83 8.70
C SER A 505 -4.80 17.01 9.58
N SER A 506 -5.08 16.76 10.85
CA SER A 506 -5.29 17.82 11.85
C SER A 506 -4.00 18.20 12.60
N LYS A 507 -2.80 17.90 12.05
CA LYS A 507 -1.51 18.19 12.70
C LYS A 507 -1.33 19.67 13.03
N GLN A 508 -1.70 20.58 12.12
CA GLN A 508 -1.58 22.03 12.36
C GLN A 508 -2.48 22.48 13.50
N LEU A 509 -3.69 21.91 13.60
CA LEU A 509 -4.61 22.16 14.70
C LEU A 509 -4.05 21.62 16.02
N ALA A 510 -3.47 20.41 16.01
CA ALA A 510 -2.80 19.84 17.18
C ALA A 510 -1.65 20.72 17.66
N GLN A 511 -0.84 21.28 16.75
CA GLN A 511 0.23 22.21 17.08
C GLN A 511 -0.28 23.53 17.70
N ALA A 512 -1.42 24.03 17.26
CA ALA A 512 -2.05 25.20 17.85
C ALA A 512 -2.58 24.89 19.27
N ILE A 513 -3.27 23.77 19.45
CA ILE A 513 -3.73 23.31 20.77
C ILE A 513 -2.53 23.15 21.73
N ALA A 514 -1.45 22.51 21.27
CA ALA A 514 -0.28 22.21 22.10
C ALA A 514 0.36 23.46 22.75
N LYS A 515 0.22 24.65 22.15
CA LYS A 515 0.72 25.90 22.72
C LYS A 515 -0.03 26.34 23.98
N HIS A 516 -1.28 25.93 24.11
CA HIS A 516 -2.19 26.38 25.18
C HIS A 516 -2.60 25.25 26.11
N TYR A 517 -2.44 24.01 25.69
CA TYR A 517 -2.87 22.81 26.42
C TYR A 517 -2.15 22.68 27.76
N ARG A 518 -2.91 22.45 28.82
CA ARG A 518 -2.43 22.15 30.17
C ARG A 518 -2.97 20.79 30.62
N PRO A 519 -2.25 20.05 31.49
CA PRO A 519 -2.77 18.82 32.06
C PRO A 519 -4.11 19.05 32.74
N GLY A 520 -5.13 18.30 32.32
CA GLY A 520 -6.52 18.46 32.78
C GLY A 520 -7.45 19.14 31.80
N ASP A 521 -6.94 19.80 30.77
CA ASP A 521 -7.75 20.30 29.66
C ASP A 521 -8.33 19.15 28.84
N VAL A 522 -9.47 19.40 28.20
CA VAL A 522 -10.24 18.41 27.46
C VAL A 522 -10.25 18.74 25.97
N ILE A 523 -10.00 17.73 25.13
CA ILE A 523 -10.13 17.85 23.68
C ILE A 523 -11.31 17.02 23.24
N VAL A 524 -12.25 17.64 22.53
CA VAL A 524 -13.49 17.01 22.03
C VAL A 524 -13.49 17.06 20.50
N ILE A 525 -13.77 15.94 19.87
CA ILE A 525 -13.99 15.82 18.42
C ILE A 525 -15.49 15.83 18.18
N ASP A 526 -15.99 16.84 17.49
CA ASP A 526 -17.35 16.90 16.96
C ASP A 526 -17.40 16.15 15.62
N GLY A 527 -17.73 14.86 15.70
CA GLY A 527 -17.69 13.94 14.57
C GLY A 527 -17.21 12.55 14.95
N GLN A 528 -16.72 11.79 13.97
CA GLN A 528 -16.17 10.46 14.23
C GLN A 528 -14.66 10.55 14.55
N TYR A 529 -14.17 9.67 15.42
CA TYR A 529 -12.78 9.65 15.85
C TYR A 529 -11.79 9.66 14.68
N HIS A 530 -12.06 8.90 13.62
CA HIS A 530 -11.15 8.80 12.47
C HIS A 530 -10.98 10.12 11.71
N GLN A 531 -11.93 11.07 11.80
CA GLN A 531 -11.87 12.37 11.09
C GLN A 531 -10.80 13.31 11.68
N ALA A 532 -10.40 13.08 12.95
CA ALA A 532 -9.43 13.90 13.65
C ALA A 532 -8.46 13.06 14.53
N SER A 533 -8.25 11.79 14.19
CA SER A 533 -7.39 10.87 14.96
C SER A 533 -5.94 11.37 15.11
N SER A 534 -5.49 12.24 14.22
CA SER A 534 -4.18 12.88 14.33
C SER A 534 -4.06 13.81 15.53
N LEU A 535 -5.15 14.36 16.10
CA LEU A 535 -5.12 15.11 17.35
C LEU A 535 -4.63 14.23 18.51
N ASN A 536 -5.22 13.06 18.66
CA ASN A 536 -4.80 12.10 19.69
C ASN A 536 -3.33 11.72 19.54
N PHE A 537 -2.90 11.41 18.31
CA PHE A 537 -1.52 11.00 18.03
C PHE A 537 -0.50 12.14 18.30
N TYR A 538 -0.70 13.34 17.73
CA TYR A 538 0.28 14.44 17.83
C TYR A 538 0.31 15.11 19.19
N LEU A 539 -0.81 15.14 19.91
CA LEU A 539 -0.85 15.68 21.26
C LEU A 539 -0.44 14.65 22.31
N GLY A 540 -0.53 13.37 21.99
CA GLY A 540 -0.17 12.29 22.90
C GLY A 540 -1.13 12.14 24.09
N VAL A 541 -2.34 12.70 23.98
CA VAL A 541 -3.37 12.69 25.03
C VAL A 541 -4.67 12.10 24.47
N ARG A 542 -5.49 11.51 25.35
CA ARG A 542 -6.80 11.02 24.96
C ARG A 542 -7.68 12.17 24.52
N VAL A 543 -8.49 11.88 23.51
CA VAL A 543 -9.53 12.78 23.03
C VAL A 543 -10.91 12.25 23.42
N ARG A 544 -11.90 13.11 23.50
CA ARG A 544 -13.29 12.73 23.63
C ARG A 544 -13.99 12.87 22.28
N VAL A 545 -14.98 12.04 22.06
CA VAL A 545 -15.74 12.01 20.81
C VAL A 545 -17.18 12.38 21.13
N LEU A 546 -17.69 13.40 20.49
CA LEU A 546 -19.09 13.76 20.61
C LEU A 546 -19.92 12.76 19.80
N HIS A 547 -21.04 12.31 20.36
CA HIS A 547 -21.94 11.29 19.83
C HIS A 547 -21.57 9.83 20.16
N GLU A 548 -22.31 8.90 19.60
CA GLU A 548 -22.21 7.48 19.90
C GLU A 548 -20.96 6.81 19.32
N PRO A 549 -20.48 5.74 19.94
CA PRO A 549 -19.36 4.96 19.40
C PRO A 549 -19.61 4.48 17.97
N SER A 550 -18.69 4.75 17.06
CA SER A 550 -18.77 4.34 15.66
C SER A 550 -17.41 3.86 15.14
N GLY A 551 -17.38 3.30 13.94
CA GLY A 551 -16.17 2.92 13.23
C GLY A 551 -15.25 2.02 14.06
N ASN A 552 -13.98 2.37 14.10
CA ASN A 552 -12.90 1.58 14.69
C ASN A 552 -13.00 1.45 16.23
N LEU A 553 -13.66 2.40 16.90
CA LEU A 553 -13.83 2.38 18.37
C LEU A 553 -15.06 1.61 18.82
N TRP A 554 -16.01 1.34 17.91
CA TRP A 554 -17.34 0.78 18.25
C TRP A 554 -17.28 -0.55 19.02
N TYR A 555 -16.41 -1.48 18.61
CA TYR A 555 -16.38 -2.79 19.27
C TYR A 555 -15.68 -2.76 20.62
N GLY A 556 -14.53 -2.08 20.67
CA GLY A 556 -13.76 -1.97 21.89
C GLY A 556 -14.46 -1.19 23.00
N SER A 557 -15.30 -0.21 22.65
CA SER A 557 -16.07 0.57 23.63
C SER A 557 -17.13 -0.23 24.39
N LYS A 558 -17.46 -1.42 23.91
CA LYS A 558 -18.44 -2.32 24.57
C LYS A 558 -17.86 -3.13 25.72
N PHE A 559 -16.53 -3.14 25.87
CA PHE A 559 -15.91 -3.81 26.99
C PHE A 559 -16.12 -3.00 28.28
N PRO A 560 -16.35 -3.68 29.43
CA PRO A 560 -16.65 -2.99 30.70
C PRO A 560 -15.55 -2.07 31.21
N ASP A 561 -14.30 -2.33 30.82
CA ASP A 561 -13.12 -1.55 31.17
C ASP A 561 -12.77 -0.46 30.15
N ALA A 562 -13.62 -0.24 29.14
CA ALA A 562 -13.40 0.83 28.16
C ALA A 562 -13.47 2.20 28.83
N PRO A 563 -12.55 3.13 28.53
CA PRO A 563 -12.59 4.48 29.05
C PRO A 563 -13.85 5.22 28.55
N ARG A 564 -14.35 6.12 29.38
CA ARG A 564 -15.48 6.99 29.01
C ARG A 564 -14.94 8.16 28.17
N VAL A 565 -14.93 7.99 26.86
CA VAL A 565 -14.46 8.99 25.88
C VAL A 565 -15.59 9.53 25.01
N PHE A 566 -16.82 8.99 25.13
CA PHE A 566 -17.97 9.41 24.34
C PHE A 566 -18.81 10.41 25.12
N GLU A 567 -19.10 11.55 24.51
CA GLU A 567 -19.86 12.64 25.07
C GLU A 567 -21.19 12.79 24.33
N THR A 568 -22.18 13.35 25.02
CA THR A 568 -23.43 13.83 24.47
C THR A 568 -23.42 15.35 24.41
N GLU A 569 -24.36 15.98 23.68
CA GLU A 569 -24.49 17.43 23.68
C GLU A 569 -24.67 18.00 25.09
N ALA A 570 -25.45 17.28 25.95
CA ALA A 570 -25.66 17.69 27.34
C ALA A 570 -24.38 17.62 28.19
N SER A 571 -23.59 16.56 28.04
CA SER A 571 -22.31 16.44 28.74
C SER A 571 -21.26 17.41 28.20
N LEU A 572 -21.26 17.70 26.90
CA LEU A 572 -20.43 18.75 26.32
C LEU A 572 -20.76 20.13 26.91
N ALA A 573 -22.05 20.48 27.02
CA ALA A 573 -22.45 21.77 27.62
C ALA A 573 -22.03 21.88 29.10
N GLN A 574 -22.04 20.78 29.86
CA GLN A 574 -21.52 20.74 31.20
C GLN A 574 -19.97 20.96 31.22
N LEU A 575 -19.22 20.20 30.41
CA LEU A 575 -17.76 20.36 30.27
C LEU A 575 -17.39 21.79 29.85
N TRP A 576 -18.21 22.40 28.97
CA TRP A 576 -17.99 23.76 28.48
C TRP A 576 -18.08 24.80 29.59
N SER A 577 -18.90 24.52 30.60
CA SER A 577 -19.12 25.37 31.76
C SER A 577 -18.13 25.13 32.91
N ASP A 578 -17.39 24.01 32.85
CA ASP A 578 -16.41 23.63 33.87
C ASP A 578 -15.18 24.57 33.86
N PRO A 579 -14.42 24.67 34.97
CA PRO A 579 -13.27 25.55 35.07
C PRO A 579 -12.06 25.15 34.22
N GLY A 580 -12.04 24.00 33.54
CA GLY A 580 -11.00 23.58 32.60
C GLY A 580 -11.12 24.19 31.21
N THR A 581 -10.04 24.15 30.43
CA THR A 581 -10.10 24.54 29.01
C THR A 581 -10.61 23.36 28.19
N VAL A 582 -11.61 23.63 27.36
CA VAL A 582 -12.15 22.67 26.40
C VAL A 582 -11.79 23.12 24.99
N PHE A 583 -11.16 22.25 24.21
CA PHE A 583 -10.89 22.45 22.80
C PHE A 583 -11.85 21.59 21.99
N LEU A 584 -12.72 22.20 21.20
CA LEU A 584 -13.63 21.50 20.30
C LEU A 584 -13.07 21.54 18.87
N TRP A 585 -12.78 20.39 18.32
CA TRP A 585 -12.51 20.20 16.89
C TRP A 585 -13.82 19.99 16.16
N THR A 586 -14.02 20.67 15.05
CA THR A 586 -15.18 20.49 14.17
C THR A 586 -14.83 20.83 12.72
N ASP A 587 -15.53 20.22 11.77
CA ASP A 587 -15.49 20.55 10.34
C ASP A 587 -16.61 21.55 9.94
N GLN A 588 -17.38 22.05 10.92
CA GLN A 588 -18.42 23.03 10.73
C GLN A 588 -17.90 24.46 11.03
N ASP A 589 -18.29 25.42 10.21
CA ASP A 589 -17.95 26.84 10.43
C ASP A 589 -18.70 27.42 11.63
N HIS A 590 -19.90 26.94 11.89
CA HIS A 590 -20.78 27.32 12.99
C HIS A 590 -21.34 26.07 13.65
N PRO A 591 -20.63 25.49 14.64
CA PRO A 591 -21.08 24.26 15.28
C PRO A 591 -22.37 24.52 16.06
N LYS A 592 -23.41 23.74 15.74
CA LYS A 592 -24.71 23.85 16.38
C LYS A 592 -24.64 23.49 17.86
N GLU A 593 -23.73 22.65 18.22
CA GLU A 593 -23.44 22.14 19.56
C GLU A 593 -22.97 23.26 20.51
N LEU A 594 -22.44 24.36 19.96
CA LEU A 594 -22.04 25.55 20.71
C LEU A 594 -23.11 26.65 20.69
N SER A 595 -24.28 26.40 20.11
CA SER A 595 -25.34 27.40 20.06
C SER A 595 -25.77 27.80 21.49
N GLY A 596 -25.66 29.10 21.81
CA GLY A 596 -25.98 29.63 23.14
C GLY A 596 -24.88 29.48 24.19
N LEU A 597 -23.76 28.85 23.87
CA LEU A 597 -22.58 28.77 24.73
C LEU A 597 -21.54 29.82 24.32
N PRO A 598 -20.87 30.51 25.26
CA PRO A 598 -19.77 31.43 24.94
C PRO A 598 -18.61 30.58 24.35
N HIS A 599 -18.15 30.93 23.16
CA HIS A 599 -17.06 30.22 22.50
C HIS A 599 -16.12 31.19 21.77
N TYR A 600 -14.87 30.78 21.67
CA TYR A 600 -13.80 31.57 21.08
C TYR A 600 -13.13 30.75 19.98
N PHE A 601 -12.93 31.34 18.83
CA PHE A 601 -12.22 30.74 17.73
C PHE A 601 -10.71 30.75 18.00
N LEU A 602 -10.03 29.63 17.86
CA LEU A 602 -8.60 29.52 18.05
C LEU A 602 -7.83 29.47 16.73
N VAL A 603 -8.18 28.55 15.85
CA VAL A 603 -7.45 28.29 14.60
C VAL A 603 -8.30 27.52 13.61
N ARG A 604 -8.07 27.73 12.30
CA ARG A 604 -8.63 26.96 11.20
C ARG A 604 -7.53 26.48 10.27
N SER A 605 -7.63 25.26 9.79
CA SER A 605 -6.74 24.67 8.78
C SER A 605 -7.37 23.47 8.12
N GLY A 606 -7.32 23.41 6.80
CA GLY A 606 -7.84 22.28 6.01
C GLY A 606 -9.35 22.08 6.16
N GLY A 607 -10.12 23.18 6.30
CA GLY A 607 -11.57 23.16 6.48
C GLY A 607 -12.04 22.71 7.86
N LYS A 608 -11.12 22.60 8.82
CA LYS A 608 -11.36 22.16 10.19
C LYS A 608 -11.02 23.29 11.14
N SER A 609 -11.79 23.47 12.21
CA SER A 609 -11.66 24.55 13.17
C SER A 609 -11.50 24.04 14.59
N ILE A 610 -10.80 24.81 15.43
CA ILE A 610 -10.77 24.62 16.88
C ILE A 610 -11.46 25.79 17.54
N PHE A 611 -12.45 25.49 18.38
CA PHE A 611 -13.09 26.44 19.27
C PHE A 611 -12.74 26.13 20.72
N THR A 612 -12.80 27.15 21.58
CA THR A 612 -12.51 27.00 23.01
C THR A 612 -13.60 27.66 23.85
N ASN A 613 -13.79 27.19 25.08
CA ASN A 613 -14.74 27.77 26.05
C ASN A 613 -14.20 29.03 26.72
N ARG A 614 -12.95 29.43 26.43
CA ARG A 614 -12.28 30.59 27.01
C ARG A 614 -11.47 31.31 25.97
N GLU A 615 -11.32 32.61 26.15
CA GLU A 615 -10.36 33.41 25.41
C GLU A 615 -8.93 32.97 25.82
N LEU A 616 -8.13 32.56 24.85
CA LEU A 616 -6.74 32.20 25.03
C LEU A 616 -5.87 33.31 24.46
N ALA A 617 -4.80 33.66 25.16
CA ALA A 617 -3.85 34.66 24.64
C ALA A 617 -3.23 34.15 23.33
N PRO A 618 -2.99 35.00 22.33
CA PRO A 618 -2.48 34.62 21.01
C PRO A 618 -1.07 33.98 21.05
#